data_f49ae52c6d156cd9f986782f0023f913
#
_entry.id   f49ae52c6d156cd9f986782f0023f913
#
_cell.length_a   1.000
_cell.length_b   1.000
_cell.length_c   1.000
_cell.angle_alpha   90.00
_cell.angle_beta   90.00
_cell.angle_gamma   90.00
#
_symmetry.space_group_name_H-M   'P 1'
#
loop_
_entity.id
_entity.type
_entity.pdbx_description
1 polymer ?
#
loop_
_entity_poly.entity_id
_entity_poly.type
_entity_poly.pdbx_seq_one_letter_code
_entity_poly.pdbx_strand_id
1 'polypeptide(L)'
;VRISIKGRNTPVSDDLREHVEKRFGKIAKQVSPLAELEVEVMEERNPAIADSQVAEVTLHLKGVTLRARDASRDMAHSVNLCADELSRQVKRHRDKRRKRRESRRAASAGFGGDVSPAA
;
A
#
# COMPACT_ATOMS: atom_id res chain seq x y z
N VAL A 1 -2.71 -12.70 -2.58
CA VAL A 1 -1.98 -11.52 -3.03
C VAL A 1 -0.73 -11.94 -3.76
N ARG A 2 -0.57 -11.40 -4.94
CA ARG A 2 0.65 -11.63 -5.72
C ARG A 2 1.61 -10.47 -5.46
N ILE A 3 2.82 -10.80 -5.03
CA ILE A 3 3.87 -9.81 -4.80
C ILE A 3 4.94 -10.00 -5.86
N SER A 4 5.20 -8.96 -6.65
CA SER A 4 6.27 -8.98 -7.64
C SER A 4 7.29 -7.90 -7.31
N ILE A 5 8.56 -8.21 -7.55
CA ILE A 5 9.68 -7.32 -7.25
C ILE A 5 10.48 -7.12 -8.51
N LYS A 6 10.79 -5.86 -8.82
CA LYS A 6 11.56 -5.50 -10.00
C LYS A 6 12.66 -4.51 -9.63
N GLY A 7 13.84 -4.73 -10.17
CA GLY A 7 14.96 -3.79 -10.01
C GLY A 7 15.19 -2.98 -11.28
N ARG A 8 15.43 -1.69 -11.12
CA ARG A 8 15.80 -0.81 -12.21
C ARG A 8 17.16 -0.20 -11.89
N ASN A 9 18.15 -0.49 -12.71
CA ASN A 9 19.53 -0.06 -12.51
C ASN A 9 20.15 -0.57 -11.20
N THR A 10 19.55 -1.57 -10.59
CA THR A 10 20.06 -2.17 -9.38
C THR A 10 19.60 -3.62 -9.32
N PRO A 11 20.44 -4.54 -8.88
CA PRO A 11 20.03 -5.93 -8.75
C PRO A 11 19.11 -6.12 -7.56
N VAL A 12 18.26 -7.12 -7.63
CA VAL A 12 17.42 -7.52 -6.51
C VAL A 12 18.08 -8.76 -5.91
N SER A 13 18.76 -8.58 -4.77
CA SER A 13 19.38 -9.70 -4.07
C SER A 13 18.32 -10.57 -3.40
N ASP A 14 18.72 -11.80 -3.06
CA ASP A 14 17.83 -12.70 -2.32
C ASP A 14 17.45 -12.11 -0.96
N ASP A 15 18.39 -11.45 -0.30
CA ASP A 15 18.14 -10.79 0.97
C ASP A 15 17.11 -9.67 0.83
N LEU A 16 17.22 -8.87 -0.22
CA LEU A 16 16.27 -7.79 -0.47
C LEU A 16 14.90 -8.36 -0.80
N ARG A 17 14.84 -9.40 -1.60
CA ARG A 17 13.58 -10.06 -1.95
C ARG A 17 12.89 -10.60 -0.70
N GLU A 18 13.63 -11.25 0.16
CA GLU A 18 13.12 -11.79 1.40
C GLU A 18 12.62 -10.66 2.32
N HIS A 19 13.37 -9.57 2.40
CA HIS A 19 12.97 -8.41 3.18
C HIS A 19 11.66 -7.79 2.70
N VAL A 20 11.54 -7.64 1.37
CA VAL A 20 10.33 -7.12 0.75
C VAL A 20 9.13 -8.04 1.03
N GLU A 21 9.30 -9.33 0.83
CA GLU A 21 8.23 -10.30 1.07
C GLU A 21 7.78 -10.29 2.52
N LYS A 22 8.73 -10.15 3.45
CA LYS A 22 8.41 -10.10 4.88
C LYS A 22 7.65 -8.84 5.24
N ARG A 23 8.12 -7.67 4.77
CA ARG A 23 7.50 -6.39 5.11
C ARG A 23 6.13 -6.23 4.46
N PHE A 24 6.01 -6.53 3.19
CA PHE A 24 4.75 -6.36 2.47
C PHE A 24 3.79 -7.53 2.68
N GLY A 25 4.28 -8.68 3.09
CA GLY A 25 3.43 -9.82 3.43
C GLY A 25 2.44 -9.51 4.54
N LYS A 26 2.83 -8.67 5.49
CA LYS A 26 1.94 -8.24 6.58
C LYS A 26 0.80 -7.40 6.04
N ILE A 27 1.08 -6.54 5.05
CA ILE A 27 0.06 -5.70 4.42
C ILE A 27 -0.86 -6.56 3.56
N ALA A 28 -0.29 -7.54 2.87
CA ALA A 28 -1.04 -8.46 2.03
C ALA A 28 -2.15 -9.18 2.78
N LYS A 29 -1.93 -9.46 4.05
CA LYS A 29 -2.94 -10.13 4.89
C LYS A 29 -4.15 -9.26 5.20
N GLN A 30 -4.05 -7.95 4.98
CA GLN A 30 -5.10 -7.00 5.30
C GLN A 30 -5.97 -6.64 4.10
N VAL A 31 -5.66 -7.17 2.93
CA VAL A 31 -6.37 -6.87 1.70
C VAL A 31 -6.84 -8.14 1.02
N SER A 32 -7.64 -7.99 -0.03
CA SER A 32 -8.16 -9.14 -0.78
C SER A 32 -7.05 -10.04 -1.29
N PRO A 33 -7.20 -11.37 -1.23
CA PRO A 33 -6.22 -12.28 -1.82
C PRO A 33 -6.06 -12.12 -3.34
N LEU A 34 -7.00 -11.42 -3.99
CA LEU A 34 -6.92 -11.14 -5.42
C LEU A 34 -6.12 -9.87 -5.73
N ALA A 35 -5.70 -9.12 -4.72
CA ALA A 35 -4.92 -7.92 -4.92
C ALA A 35 -3.53 -8.24 -5.47
N GLU A 36 -2.97 -7.29 -6.22
CA GLU A 36 -1.62 -7.39 -6.74
C GLU A 36 -0.76 -6.29 -6.16
N LEU A 37 0.43 -6.66 -5.71
CA LEU A 37 1.37 -5.72 -5.13
C LEU A 37 2.67 -5.77 -5.91
N GLU A 38 3.07 -4.62 -6.44
CA GLU A 38 4.28 -4.49 -7.24
C GLU A 38 5.27 -3.59 -6.52
N VAL A 39 6.48 -4.09 -6.30
CA VAL A 39 7.56 -3.33 -5.69
C VAL A 39 8.65 -3.11 -6.72
N GLU A 40 9.03 -1.87 -6.91
CA GLU A 40 10.14 -1.51 -7.78
C GLU A 40 11.23 -0.84 -6.95
N VAL A 41 12.45 -1.31 -7.08
CA VAL A 41 13.60 -0.71 -6.42
C VAL A 41 14.52 -0.16 -7.49
N MET A 42 15.10 1.02 -7.26
CA MET A 42 15.95 1.65 -8.24
C MET A 42 17.04 2.45 -7.56
N GLU A 43 18.14 2.65 -8.28
CA GLU A 43 19.23 3.47 -7.80
C GLU A 43 19.28 4.77 -8.61
N GLU A 44 19.24 5.89 -7.90
CA GLU A 44 19.42 7.20 -8.52
C GLU A 44 20.89 7.38 -8.85
N ARG A 45 21.18 7.65 -10.11
CA ARG A 45 22.57 7.77 -10.58
C ARG A 45 23.18 9.14 -10.46
N ASN A 46 22.38 10.17 -10.18
CA ASN A 46 22.89 11.51 -10.01
C ASN A 46 23.71 11.59 -8.72
N PRO A 47 25.04 11.81 -8.80
CA PRO A 47 25.90 11.81 -7.60
C PRO A 47 25.58 12.94 -6.63
N ALA A 48 24.84 13.96 -7.06
CA ALA A 48 24.42 15.05 -6.17
C ALA A 48 23.30 14.61 -5.23
N ILE A 49 22.65 13.48 -5.49
CA ILE A 49 21.54 12.99 -4.67
C ILE A 49 22.05 11.93 -3.69
N ALA A 50 22.05 12.27 -2.40
CA ALA A 50 22.55 11.39 -1.36
C ALA A 50 21.59 10.22 -1.11
N ASP A 51 20.29 10.48 -1.16
CA ASP A 51 19.26 9.45 -0.97
C ASP A 51 19.02 8.73 -2.29
N SER A 52 19.96 7.90 -2.67
CA SER A 52 20.01 7.27 -3.99
C SER A 52 19.26 5.94 -4.08
N GLN A 53 18.89 5.35 -2.95
CA GLN A 53 18.19 4.06 -2.95
C GLN A 53 16.69 4.32 -2.87
N VAL A 54 16.01 4.10 -3.98
CA VAL A 54 14.58 4.43 -4.12
C VAL A 54 13.75 3.17 -4.16
N ALA A 55 12.69 3.14 -3.39
CA ALA A 55 11.70 2.06 -3.43
C ALA A 55 10.33 2.65 -3.76
N GLU A 56 9.59 1.96 -4.59
CA GLU A 56 8.23 2.35 -4.96
C GLU A 56 7.36 1.11 -4.91
N VAL A 57 6.17 1.26 -4.34
CA VAL A 57 5.22 0.18 -4.27
C VAL A 57 3.88 0.62 -4.85
N THR A 58 3.26 -0.28 -5.60
CA THR A 58 1.93 -0.06 -6.15
C THR A 58 1.06 -1.24 -5.72
N LEU A 59 -0.06 -0.94 -5.08
CA LEU A 59 -1.01 -1.96 -4.66
C LEU A 59 -2.30 -1.77 -5.45
N HIS A 60 -2.64 -2.78 -6.26
CA HIS A 60 -3.84 -2.78 -7.08
C HIS A 60 -4.97 -3.46 -6.34
N LEU A 61 -5.94 -2.67 -5.89
CA LEU A 61 -7.16 -3.17 -5.27
C LEU A 61 -8.32 -3.01 -6.24
N LYS A 62 -9.44 -3.61 -5.93
CA LYS A 62 -10.62 -3.44 -6.77
C LYS A 62 -11.09 -1.99 -6.68
N GLY A 63 -11.06 -1.31 -7.82
CA GLY A 63 -11.54 0.07 -7.92
C GLY A 63 -10.60 1.15 -7.42
N VAL A 64 -9.41 0.79 -6.91
CA VAL A 64 -8.46 1.79 -6.45
C VAL A 64 -7.03 1.26 -6.52
N THR A 65 -6.09 2.16 -6.80
CA THR A 65 -4.67 1.84 -6.80
C THR A 65 -3.99 2.73 -5.76
N LEU A 66 -3.25 2.11 -4.86
CA LEU A 66 -2.50 2.82 -3.83
C LEU A 66 -1.01 2.77 -4.17
N ARG A 67 -0.32 3.88 -3.94
CA ARG A 67 1.10 3.98 -4.25
C ARG A 67 1.86 4.66 -3.12
N ALA A 68 3.10 4.23 -2.94
CA ALA A 68 4.02 4.87 -2.02
C ALA A 68 5.42 4.83 -2.63
N ARG A 69 6.20 5.87 -2.39
CA ARG A 69 7.55 5.98 -2.89
C ARG A 69 8.40 6.67 -1.85
N ASP A 70 9.56 6.11 -1.57
CA ASP A 70 10.50 6.68 -0.61
C ASP A 70 11.93 6.41 -1.04
N ALA A 71 12.82 7.29 -0.62
CA ALA A 71 14.22 7.20 -0.92
C ALA A 71 15.05 7.42 0.34
N SER A 72 16.20 6.75 0.41
CA SER A 72 17.15 6.92 1.50
C SER A 72 18.51 6.45 1.03
N ARG A 73 19.48 6.41 1.93
CA ARG A 73 20.82 5.92 1.61
C ARG A 73 20.89 4.38 1.64
N ASP A 74 19.89 3.73 2.20
CA ASP A 74 19.85 2.28 2.33
C ASP A 74 18.55 1.73 1.76
N MET A 75 18.66 0.74 0.87
CA MET A 75 17.48 0.20 0.19
C MET A 75 16.49 -0.46 1.16
N ALA A 76 16.99 -1.20 2.14
CA ALA A 76 16.10 -1.83 3.11
C ALA A 76 15.31 -0.78 3.89
N HIS A 77 15.95 0.34 4.23
CA HIS A 77 15.28 1.44 4.90
C HIS A 77 14.22 2.09 4.00
N SER A 78 14.54 2.29 2.72
CA SER A 78 13.57 2.82 1.75
C SER A 78 12.36 1.91 1.62
N VAL A 79 12.56 0.61 1.59
CA VAL A 79 11.48 -0.38 1.57
C VAL A 79 10.63 -0.27 2.84
N ASN A 80 11.25 -0.11 4.00
CA ASN A 80 10.53 0.05 5.26
C ASN A 80 9.65 1.30 5.26
N LEU A 81 10.17 2.41 4.76
CA LEU A 81 9.41 3.66 4.66
C LEU A 81 8.21 3.50 3.73
N CYS A 82 8.41 2.84 2.59
CA CYS A 82 7.33 2.54 1.66
C CYS A 82 6.26 1.67 2.30
N ALA A 83 6.66 0.65 3.03
CA ALA A 83 5.73 -0.26 3.69
C ALA A 83 4.90 0.47 4.73
N ASP A 84 5.53 1.35 5.51
CA ASP A 84 4.84 2.13 6.53
C ASP A 84 3.80 3.07 5.90
N GLU A 85 4.17 3.75 4.81
CA GLU A 85 3.24 4.64 4.12
C GLU A 85 2.09 3.86 3.48
N LEU A 86 2.39 2.73 2.85
CA LEU A 86 1.35 1.90 2.25
C LEU A 86 0.39 1.36 3.32
N SER A 87 0.91 0.97 4.48
CA SER A 87 0.07 0.53 5.61
C SER A 87 -0.91 1.59 6.03
N ARG A 88 -0.47 2.86 6.09
CA ARG A 88 -1.35 3.97 6.43
C ARG A 88 -2.43 4.17 5.38
N GLN A 89 -2.07 4.06 4.11
CA GLN A 89 -3.03 4.19 3.01
C GLN A 89 -4.05 3.06 3.00
N VAL A 90 -3.62 1.84 3.25
CA VAL A 90 -4.50 0.67 3.33
C VAL A 90 -5.50 0.83 4.47
N LYS A 91 -5.02 1.28 5.62
CA LYS A 91 -5.89 1.51 6.77
C LYS A 91 -6.94 2.57 6.47
N ARG A 92 -6.54 3.70 5.87
CA ARG A 92 -7.48 4.75 5.49
C ARG A 92 -8.51 4.26 4.48
N HIS A 93 -8.08 3.48 3.50
CA HIS A 93 -8.98 2.93 2.49
C HIS A 93 -9.98 1.96 3.12
N ARG A 94 -9.52 1.10 4.01
CA ARG A 94 -10.37 0.14 4.71
C ARG A 94 -11.38 0.85 5.62
N ASP A 95 -10.95 1.89 6.31
CA ASP A 95 -11.83 2.68 7.18
C ASP A 95 -12.89 3.41 6.37
N LYS A 96 -12.53 3.96 5.22
CA LYS A 96 -13.47 4.58 4.29
C LYS A 96 -14.51 3.60 3.80
N ARG A 97 -14.08 2.40 3.42
CA ARG A 97 -15.01 1.36 2.96
C ARG A 97 -15.96 0.94 4.05
N ARG A 98 -15.47 0.81 5.27
CA ARG A 98 -16.28 0.46 6.42
C ARG A 98 -17.32 1.54 6.69
N LYS A 99 -16.94 2.80 6.66
CA LYS A 99 -17.86 3.93 6.84
C LYS A 99 -18.95 3.96 5.77
N ARG A 100 -18.59 3.73 4.54
CA ARG A 100 -19.57 3.66 3.47
C ARG A 100 -20.56 2.53 3.68
N ARG A 101 -20.07 1.38 4.09
CA ARG A 101 -20.90 0.20 4.33
C ARG A 101 -21.84 0.46 5.48
N GLU A 102 -21.37 1.06 6.54
CA GLU A 102 -22.19 1.44 7.69
C GLU A 102 -23.24 2.46 7.31
N SER A 103 -22.90 3.44 6.51
CA SER A 103 -23.84 4.45 6.01
C SER A 103 -24.94 3.84 5.17
N ARG A 104 -24.59 2.92 4.28
CA ARG A 104 -25.57 2.22 3.47
C ARG A 104 -26.51 1.36 4.31
N ARG A 105 -25.93 0.69 5.29
CA ARG A 105 -26.70 -0.17 6.19
C ARG A 105 -27.63 0.67 7.04
N ALA A 106 -27.18 1.80 7.54
CA ALA A 106 -27.99 2.72 8.31
C ALA A 106 -29.09 3.32 7.45
N ALA A 107 -28.80 3.67 6.23
CA ALA A 107 -29.80 4.19 5.31
C ALA A 107 -30.88 3.17 4.98
N SER A 108 -30.49 1.92 4.78
CA SER A 108 -31.45 0.85 4.51
C SER A 108 -32.28 0.50 5.71
N ALA A 109 -31.65 0.35 6.85
CA ALA A 109 -32.35 -0.03 8.06
C ALA A 109 -33.13 1.13 8.63
N GLY A 110 -32.55 2.26 8.53
CA GLY A 110 -33.12 3.44 9.06
C GLY A 110 -34.20 4.02 8.26
N PHE A 111 -34.40 3.47 7.10
CA PHE A 111 -35.44 3.88 6.34
C PHE A 111 -36.64 3.88 7.10
N GLY A 112 -36.74 2.89 7.88
CA GLY A 112 -37.78 2.88 8.79
C GLY A 112 -37.66 3.93 9.81
N GLY A 113 -36.57 4.28 10.10
CA GLY A 113 -36.45 5.25 11.08
C GLY A 113 -36.34 6.58 10.59
N ASP A 114 -36.17 6.70 9.58
CA ASP A 114 -35.93 7.87 9.27
C ASP A 114 -36.75 8.73 9.24
N VAL A 115 -37.07 8.54 9.26
CA VAL A 115 -37.71 9.15 9.40
C VAL A 115 -37.73 9.98 10.19
N SER A 116 -37.31 10.19 10.45
CA SER A 116 -37.36 10.94 11.13
C SER A 116 -37.19 11.84 11.16
N PRO A 117 -37.19 12.13 11.04
CA PRO A 117 -37.12 13.02 11.22
C PRO A 117 -37.16 13.79 10.90
N ALA A 118 -37.14 13.81 10.68
CA ALA A 118 -37.13 14.52 10.49
C ALA A 118 -37.71 15.12 10.64
N ALA A 119 -37.92 15.02 10.65
CA ALA A 119 -38.48 15.74 10.81
C ALA A 119 -38.42 16.49 11.48
#